data_402a182369cf35d53554a136e3837c18
#
_entry.id   402a182369cf35d53554a136e3837c18
#
_cell.length_a   1.000
_cell.length_b   1.000
_cell.length_c   1.000
_cell.angle_alpha   90.00
_cell.angle_beta   90.00
_cell.angle_gamma   90.00
#
_symmetry.space_group_name_H-M   'P 1'
#
loop_
_entity.id
_entity.type
_entity.pdbx_description
1 polymer ?
#
loop_
_entity_poly.entity_id
_entity_poly.type
_entity_poly.pdbx_seq_one_letter_code
_entity_poly.pdbx_strand_id
1 'polypeptide(L)'
;WGVSKYPTIQQALTLGTNKLAVDGILLIAEHGNYTTNVKNQKVYPRYRFMDEIVKVFRRSGQAVPVFNDKHFSHDWRQAKQMYDWSKELRFPMMAGSSVSVTFRRPELDFPLETDLEEVLAVGGGWVADGGLFHLLETLQCFAERRKGGESGVKAVQLLTDEAVWKAADEGRWSRKLLKAALSRGKHVTPGPVEEKAKRPVACLVEYNDGFRGCALGLGGKVSEYLAAVKIKAELAPRSTLCYIPIENSNNFSPLVDSIGRMFNLGTLDYPVERTLLTSGVVAFLMDSWYRGQVHIETPMLNIRYRGPENSYYAHGLGS
;
A
#
# COMPACT_ATOMS: atom_id res chain seq x y z
N TRP A 1 16.84 -12.65 22.82
CA TRP A 1 15.73 -13.40 22.22
C TRP A 1 16.14 -14.78 21.72
N GLY A 2 17.44 -15.16 21.76
CA GLY A 2 17.91 -16.48 21.34
C GLY A 2 17.77 -16.79 19.83
N VAL A 3 17.55 -15.76 18.98
CA VAL A 3 17.41 -15.93 17.54
C VAL A 3 18.78 -16.15 16.90
N SER A 4 18.94 -17.25 16.16
CA SER A 4 20.15 -17.56 15.42
C SER A 4 20.38 -16.59 14.27
N LYS A 5 21.61 -16.16 14.07
CA LYS A 5 22.01 -15.26 12.98
C LYS A 5 22.82 -16.03 11.93
N TYR A 6 22.49 -15.79 10.68
CA TYR A 6 23.16 -16.41 9.55
C TYR A 6 23.72 -15.36 8.59
N PRO A 7 24.89 -15.54 8.01
CA PRO A 7 25.51 -14.56 7.12
C PRO A 7 24.86 -14.49 5.74
N THR A 8 24.09 -15.51 5.32
CA THR A 8 23.38 -15.55 4.05
C THR A 8 21.93 -16.00 4.21
N ILE A 9 21.07 -15.57 3.28
CA ILE A 9 19.67 -16.01 3.21
C ILE A 9 19.60 -17.53 3.05
N GLN A 10 20.45 -18.12 2.20
CA GLN A 10 20.49 -19.56 2.03
C GLN A 10 20.71 -20.28 3.36
N GLN A 11 21.73 -19.89 4.12
CA GLN A 11 22.04 -20.53 5.41
C GLN A 11 20.91 -20.34 6.42
N ALA A 12 20.28 -19.15 6.44
CA ALA A 12 19.12 -18.90 7.30
C ALA A 12 17.93 -19.82 6.97
N LEU A 13 17.65 -20.05 5.69
CA LEU A 13 16.52 -20.88 5.26
C LEU A 13 16.79 -22.37 5.36
N THR A 14 18.05 -22.79 5.30
CA THR A 14 18.41 -24.22 5.37
C THR A 14 18.92 -24.61 6.75
N LEU A 15 19.05 -23.69 7.69
CA LEU A 15 19.65 -23.90 9.02
C LEU A 15 21.00 -24.64 8.93
N GLY A 16 21.78 -24.34 7.88
CA GLY A 16 23.07 -24.98 7.61
C GLY A 16 23.01 -26.32 6.88
N THR A 17 21.80 -26.81 6.52
CA THR A 17 21.63 -28.04 5.70
C THR A 17 21.58 -27.74 4.21
N ASN A 18 21.28 -28.76 3.38
CA ASN A 18 21.14 -28.60 1.93
C ASN A 18 19.70 -28.33 1.46
N LYS A 19 18.72 -28.43 2.36
CA LYS A 19 17.27 -28.29 2.06
C LYS A 19 16.63 -27.21 2.89
N LEU A 20 15.50 -26.71 2.42
CA LEU A 20 14.64 -25.80 3.17
C LEU A 20 14.29 -26.44 4.54
N ALA A 21 14.47 -25.68 5.61
CA ALA A 21 14.30 -26.14 6.99
C ALA A 21 13.50 -25.15 7.87
N VAL A 22 12.75 -24.24 7.24
CA VAL A 22 11.86 -23.27 7.90
C VAL A 22 10.44 -23.44 7.36
N ASP A 23 9.43 -23.07 8.16
CA ASP A 23 8.02 -23.21 7.82
C ASP A 23 7.39 -21.94 7.26
N GLY A 24 8.08 -20.79 7.33
CA GLY A 24 7.62 -19.51 6.82
C GLY A 24 8.73 -18.48 6.79
N ILE A 25 8.56 -17.42 5.99
CA ILE A 25 9.57 -16.39 5.78
C ILE A 25 8.96 -15.00 5.95
N LEU A 26 9.59 -14.19 6.80
CA LEU A 26 9.35 -12.75 6.90
C LEU A 26 10.47 -12.03 6.15
N LEU A 27 10.17 -11.47 4.98
CA LEU A 27 11.10 -10.63 4.23
C LEU A 27 10.90 -9.19 4.66
N ILE A 28 11.74 -8.72 5.60
CA ILE A 28 11.72 -7.36 6.15
C ILE A 28 13.02 -6.68 5.78
N ALA A 29 12.97 -5.80 4.78
CA ALA A 29 14.12 -5.06 4.26
C ALA A 29 13.86 -3.55 4.26
N GLU A 30 13.38 -3.03 5.40
CA GLU A 30 12.91 -1.65 5.55
C GLU A 30 14.02 -0.71 6.03
N HIS A 31 14.78 -1.12 7.05
CA HIS A 31 15.81 -0.28 7.65
C HIS A 31 17.21 -0.69 7.17
N GLY A 32 17.95 0.29 6.66
CA GLY A 32 19.30 0.11 6.17
C GLY A 32 19.78 1.33 5.38
N ASN A 33 21.09 1.40 5.17
CA ASN A 33 21.70 2.44 4.34
C ASN A 33 21.60 2.06 2.86
N TYR A 34 20.41 2.23 2.29
CA TYR A 34 20.17 1.99 0.89
C TYR A 34 20.32 3.27 0.08
N THR A 35 20.87 3.16 -1.11
CA THR A 35 20.99 4.28 -2.04
C THR A 35 19.62 4.73 -2.55
N THR A 36 19.53 5.98 -2.94
CA THR A 36 18.37 6.54 -3.64
C THR A 36 18.73 6.69 -5.11
N ASN A 37 17.83 6.26 -6.00
CA ASN A 37 18.01 6.42 -7.43
C ASN A 37 17.62 7.82 -7.92
N VAL A 38 17.81 8.10 -9.21
CA VAL A 38 17.51 9.40 -9.84
C VAL A 38 16.03 9.80 -9.77
N LYS A 39 15.14 8.86 -9.51
CA LYS A 39 13.68 9.09 -9.33
C LYS A 39 13.31 9.26 -7.86
N ASN A 40 14.25 9.53 -6.97
CA ASN A 40 14.04 9.63 -5.53
C ASN A 40 13.43 8.38 -4.87
N GLN A 41 13.63 7.20 -5.46
CA GLN A 41 13.20 5.93 -4.90
C GLN A 41 14.35 5.28 -4.15
N LYS A 42 14.06 4.75 -2.96
CA LYS A 42 15.03 4.01 -2.17
C LYS A 42 15.20 2.60 -2.74
N VAL A 43 16.44 2.23 -3.07
CA VAL A 43 16.76 0.93 -3.69
C VAL A 43 16.83 -0.14 -2.62
N TYR A 44 15.66 -0.54 -2.11
CA TYR A 44 15.54 -1.63 -1.14
C TYR A 44 15.95 -2.96 -1.76
N PRO A 45 16.62 -3.85 -1.02
CA PRO A 45 17.11 -5.14 -1.55
C PRO A 45 16.01 -6.22 -1.64
N ARG A 46 14.72 -5.89 -1.54
CA ARG A 46 13.61 -6.85 -1.47
C ARG A 46 13.59 -7.84 -2.63
N TYR A 47 13.76 -7.34 -3.87
CA TYR A 47 13.84 -8.20 -5.06
C TYR A 47 15.02 -9.18 -4.97
N ARG A 48 16.22 -8.69 -4.65
CA ARG A 48 17.40 -9.54 -4.49
C ARG A 48 17.19 -10.59 -3.39
N PHE A 49 16.59 -10.23 -2.28
CA PHE A 49 16.30 -11.17 -1.19
C PHE A 49 15.28 -12.21 -1.61
N MET A 50 14.22 -11.82 -2.33
CA MET A 50 13.25 -12.76 -2.87
C MET A 50 13.88 -13.71 -3.89
N ASP A 51 14.79 -13.24 -4.75
CA ASP A 51 15.52 -14.08 -5.70
C ASP A 51 16.35 -15.15 -4.98
N GLU A 52 17.03 -14.79 -3.89
CA GLU A 52 17.77 -15.75 -3.06
C GLU A 52 16.83 -16.78 -2.37
N ILE A 53 15.67 -16.35 -1.91
CA ILE A 53 14.65 -17.23 -1.34
C ILE A 53 14.17 -18.23 -2.40
N VAL A 54 13.81 -17.75 -3.59
CA VAL A 54 13.33 -18.57 -4.72
C VAL A 54 14.38 -19.60 -5.17
N LYS A 55 15.66 -19.23 -5.18
CA LYS A 55 16.75 -20.19 -5.45
C LYS A 55 16.79 -21.33 -4.45
N VAL A 56 16.53 -21.05 -3.17
CA VAL A 56 16.44 -22.11 -2.14
C VAL A 56 15.22 -23.00 -2.39
N PHE A 57 14.06 -22.41 -2.66
CA PHE A 57 12.83 -23.16 -2.96
C PHE A 57 13.01 -24.11 -4.14
N ARG A 58 13.55 -23.61 -5.26
CA ARG A 58 13.81 -24.42 -6.45
C ARG A 58 14.76 -25.59 -6.18
N ARG A 59 15.86 -25.34 -5.43
CA ARG A 59 16.80 -26.42 -5.06
C ARG A 59 16.21 -27.45 -4.12
N SER A 60 15.35 -27.01 -3.21
CA SER A 60 14.72 -27.89 -2.22
C SER A 60 13.53 -28.67 -2.79
N GLY A 61 12.98 -28.24 -3.94
CA GLY A 61 11.71 -28.76 -4.48
C GLY A 61 10.50 -28.47 -3.57
N GLN A 62 10.64 -27.51 -2.66
CA GLN A 62 9.63 -27.13 -1.66
C GLN A 62 9.62 -25.62 -1.50
N ALA A 63 8.45 -25.07 -1.19
CA ALA A 63 8.27 -23.66 -0.87
C ALA A 63 7.38 -23.50 0.36
N VAL A 64 7.55 -22.41 1.09
CA VAL A 64 6.77 -22.07 2.29
C VAL A 64 6.16 -20.69 2.16
N PRO A 65 5.15 -20.34 2.98
CA PRO A 65 4.55 -19.02 2.95
C PRO A 65 5.58 -17.90 3.15
N VAL A 66 5.41 -16.79 2.39
CA VAL A 66 6.28 -15.61 2.46
C VAL A 66 5.45 -14.36 2.72
N PHE A 67 5.83 -13.61 3.72
CA PHE A 67 5.38 -12.23 3.90
C PHE A 67 6.48 -11.26 3.47
N ASN A 68 6.15 -10.29 2.58
CA ASN A 68 7.04 -9.22 2.19
C ASN A 68 6.57 -7.89 2.79
N ASP A 69 7.40 -7.26 3.61
CA ASP A 69 7.08 -5.97 4.23
C ASP A 69 7.07 -4.84 3.20
N LYS A 70 5.95 -4.12 3.11
CA LYS A 70 5.66 -3.00 2.19
C LYS A 70 5.57 -3.42 0.70
N HIS A 71 5.86 -2.47 -0.22
CA HIS A 71 5.84 -2.72 -1.66
C HIS A 71 6.94 -3.70 -2.10
N PHE A 72 6.73 -4.37 -3.22
CA PHE A 72 7.67 -5.40 -3.69
C PHE A 72 9.01 -4.83 -4.12
N SER A 73 9.00 -3.82 -4.99
CA SER A 73 10.20 -3.19 -5.51
C SER A 73 9.92 -1.76 -5.97
N HIS A 74 10.97 -0.97 -6.11
CA HIS A 74 10.94 0.33 -6.78
C HIS A 74 10.82 0.23 -8.30
N ASP A 75 11.04 -0.95 -8.87
CA ASP A 75 10.92 -1.26 -10.29
C ASP A 75 9.74 -2.20 -10.54
N TRP A 76 8.88 -1.84 -11.51
CA TRP A 76 7.69 -2.63 -11.83
C TRP A 76 8.01 -4.06 -12.31
N ARG A 77 9.06 -4.23 -13.13
CA ARG A 77 9.42 -5.56 -13.67
C ARG A 77 9.85 -6.48 -12.53
N GLN A 78 10.61 -5.96 -11.58
CA GLN A 78 11.02 -6.70 -10.39
C GLN A 78 9.81 -7.03 -9.51
N ALA A 79 8.89 -6.08 -9.28
CA ALA A 79 7.69 -6.32 -8.50
C ALA A 79 6.83 -7.43 -9.14
N LYS A 80 6.62 -7.36 -10.44
CA LYS A 80 5.87 -8.37 -11.21
C LYS A 80 6.56 -9.75 -11.13
N GLN A 81 7.89 -9.80 -11.25
CA GLN A 81 8.64 -11.05 -11.15
C GLN A 81 8.51 -11.71 -9.77
N MET A 82 8.53 -10.92 -8.68
CA MET A 82 8.31 -11.46 -7.33
C MET A 82 6.94 -12.11 -7.19
N TYR A 83 5.91 -11.46 -7.73
CA TYR A 83 4.57 -12.02 -7.81
C TYR A 83 4.52 -13.30 -8.66
N ASP A 84 5.13 -13.29 -9.85
CA ASP A 84 5.13 -14.45 -10.75
C ASP A 84 5.80 -15.67 -10.12
N TRP A 85 6.87 -15.48 -9.38
CA TRP A 85 7.50 -16.57 -8.62
C TRP A 85 6.55 -17.20 -7.59
N SER A 86 5.70 -16.40 -6.93
CA SER A 86 4.73 -16.95 -5.99
C SER A 86 3.69 -17.85 -6.67
N LYS A 87 3.30 -17.52 -7.89
CA LYS A 87 2.36 -18.32 -8.69
C LYS A 87 3.04 -19.55 -9.30
N GLU A 88 4.26 -19.39 -9.84
CA GLU A 88 5.06 -20.48 -10.42
C GLU A 88 5.33 -21.58 -9.37
N LEU A 89 5.80 -21.17 -8.19
CA LEU A 89 6.19 -22.09 -7.12
C LEU A 89 5.04 -22.39 -6.14
N ARG A 90 3.87 -21.80 -6.34
CA ARG A 90 2.62 -22.04 -5.61
C ARG A 90 2.74 -21.87 -4.08
N PHE A 91 3.51 -20.88 -3.63
CA PHE A 91 3.56 -20.57 -2.21
C PHE A 91 2.60 -19.43 -1.84
N PRO A 92 1.95 -19.52 -0.67
CA PRO A 92 1.16 -18.41 -0.14
C PRO A 92 2.03 -17.16 0.03
N MET A 93 1.57 -16.03 -0.48
CA MET A 93 2.28 -14.78 -0.37
C MET A 93 1.35 -13.66 0.07
N MET A 94 1.73 -12.97 1.12
CA MET A 94 1.15 -11.68 1.52
C MET A 94 2.22 -10.61 1.46
N ALA A 95 1.80 -9.38 1.20
CA ALA A 95 2.69 -8.22 1.24
C ALA A 95 1.89 -6.96 1.59
N GLY A 96 2.59 -5.93 2.06
CA GLY A 96 1.97 -4.67 2.41
C GLY A 96 2.41 -4.15 3.76
N SER A 97 1.75 -3.10 4.23
CA SER A 97 2.01 -2.50 5.54
C SER A 97 0.83 -2.65 6.49
N SER A 98 1.04 -2.26 7.75
CA SER A 98 0.00 -2.28 8.77
C SER A 98 -1.16 -1.29 8.51
N VAL A 99 -0.98 -0.30 7.63
CA VAL A 99 -1.99 0.76 7.42
C VAL A 99 -3.30 0.21 6.89
N SER A 100 -3.27 -0.77 6.01
CA SER A 100 -4.49 -1.33 5.39
C SER A 100 -5.32 -2.18 6.35
N VAL A 101 -4.71 -2.69 7.42
CA VAL A 101 -5.36 -3.56 8.42
C VAL A 101 -5.43 -2.92 9.81
N THR A 102 -5.04 -1.66 9.96
CA THR A 102 -5.08 -0.93 11.22
C THR A 102 -6.51 -0.54 11.63
N PHE A 103 -6.65 0.01 12.82
CA PHE A 103 -7.92 0.49 13.37
C PHE A 103 -8.50 1.64 12.53
N ARG A 104 -9.83 1.73 12.43
CA ARG A 104 -10.54 2.81 11.74
C ARG A 104 -11.38 3.61 12.74
N ARG A 105 -11.23 4.94 12.77
CA ARG A 105 -11.92 5.84 13.72
C ARG A 105 -12.61 7.00 13.01
N PRO A 106 -13.96 7.08 12.97
CA PRO A 106 -14.88 6.01 13.35
C PRO A 106 -14.67 4.75 12.51
N GLU A 107 -15.16 3.62 13.00
CA GLU A 107 -15.17 2.39 12.19
C GLU A 107 -15.86 2.64 10.86
N LEU A 108 -15.19 2.28 9.79
CA LEU A 108 -15.67 2.46 8.43
C LEU A 108 -15.29 1.27 7.58
N ASP A 109 -16.29 0.53 7.16
CA ASP A 109 -16.16 -0.51 6.16
C ASP A 109 -17.33 -0.47 5.18
N PHE A 110 -17.15 -1.11 4.05
CA PHE A 110 -18.16 -1.21 3.02
C PHE A 110 -18.29 -2.67 2.58
N PRO A 111 -19.52 -3.17 2.35
CA PRO A 111 -19.70 -4.43 1.62
C PRO A 111 -18.99 -4.36 0.26
N LEU A 112 -18.59 -5.51 -0.26
CA LEU A 112 -18.22 -5.59 -1.67
C LEU A 112 -19.40 -5.14 -2.53
N GLU A 113 -19.13 -4.68 -3.75
CA GLU A 113 -20.14 -4.17 -4.70
C GLU A 113 -20.83 -2.87 -4.24
N THR A 114 -20.21 -2.10 -3.33
CA THR A 114 -20.71 -0.77 -2.98
C THR A 114 -20.55 0.20 -4.15
N ASP A 115 -21.59 0.98 -4.47
CA ASP A 115 -21.56 2.02 -5.52
C ASP A 115 -20.69 3.22 -5.10
N LEU A 116 -19.37 3.01 -5.05
CA LEU A 116 -18.39 4.06 -4.78
C LEU A 116 -18.18 4.91 -6.01
N GLU A 117 -18.15 6.23 -5.86
CA GLU A 117 -17.85 7.17 -6.95
C GLU A 117 -16.42 7.68 -6.90
N GLU A 118 -15.87 7.90 -5.70
CA GLU A 118 -14.53 8.45 -5.51
C GLU A 118 -14.00 8.08 -4.13
N VAL A 119 -12.71 7.81 -4.06
CA VAL A 119 -11.96 7.64 -2.80
C VAL A 119 -10.80 8.61 -2.77
N LEU A 120 -10.61 9.24 -1.61
CA LEU A 120 -9.49 10.12 -1.34
C LEU A 120 -8.79 9.69 -0.07
N ALA A 121 -7.49 9.40 -0.15
CA ALA A 121 -6.62 9.18 0.99
C ALA A 121 -5.77 10.43 1.26
N VAL A 122 -5.48 10.71 2.52
CA VAL A 122 -4.66 11.85 2.93
C VAL A 122 -3.64 11.40 3.97
N GLY A 123 -2.43 11.94 3.90
CA GLY A 123 -1.42 11.71 4.92
C GLY A 123 -0.26 12.70 4.87
N GLY A 124 0.72 12.52 5.74
CA GLY A 124 1.89 13.41 5.86
C GLY A 124 2.97 13.19 4.78
N GLY A 125 2.71 12.37 3.78
CA GLY A 125 3.67 12.00 2.74
C GLY A 125 4.16 13.16 1.87
N TRP A 126 5.30 12.96 1.25
CA TRP A 126 5.90 13.78 0.21
C TRP A 126 6.49 12.86 -0.86
N VAL A 127 7.08 13.40 -1.93
CA VAL A 127 7.61 12.57 -3.04
C VAL A 127 8.72 11.64 -2.55
N ALA A 128 8.33 10.46 -2.09
CA ALA A 128 9.22 9.34 -1.77
C ALA A 128 8.39 8.05 -1.85
N ASP A 129 8.93 7.02 -2.45
CA ASP A 129 8.22 5.76 -2.74
C ASP A 129 7.60 5.10 -1.50
N GLY A 130 8.32 5.03 -0.40
CA GLY A 130 7.81 4.46 0.86
C GLY A 130 6.61 5.22 1.44
N GLY A 131 6.65 6.56 1.43
CA GLY A 131 5.54 7.40 1.92
C GLY A 131 4.31 7.29 1.02
N LEU A 132 4.50 7.33 -0.30
CA LEU A 132 3.43 7.19 -1.29
C LEU A 132 2.78 5.80 -1.21
N PHE A 133 3.55 4.75 -0.95
CA PHE A 133 3.02 3.41 -0.81
C PHE A 133 1.96 3.30 0.28
N HIS A 134 2.20 3.86 1.47
CA HIS A 134 1.22 3.85 2.56
C HIS A 134 -0.07 4.62 2.22
N LEU A 135 0.06 5.76 1.53
CA LEU A 135 -1.10 6.53 1.05
C LEU A 135 -1.93 5.73 0.05
N LEU A 136 -1.27 5.03 -0.87
CA LEU A 136 -1.93 4.20 -1.87
C LEU A 136 -2.54 2.94 -1.28
N GLU A 137 -1.96 2.34 -0.24
CA GLU A 137 -2.62 1.27 0.50
C GLU A 137 -3.87 1.76 1.22
N THR A 138 -3.81 2.96 1.83
CA THR A 138 -4.97 3.61 2.43
C THR A 138 -6.08 3.84 1.41
N LEU A 139 -5.72 4.26 0.19
CA LEU A 139 -6.66 4.43 -0.92
C LEU A 139 -7.25 3.08 -1.35
N GLN A 140 -6.39 2.11 -1.62
CA GLN A 140 -6.74 0.87 -2.30
C GLN A 140 -7.64 -0.04 -1.45
N CYS A 141 -7.44 -0.10 -0.13
CA CYS A 141 -8.27 -0.93 0.74
C CYS A 141 -9.75 -0.48 0.80
N PHE A 142 -10.05 0.75 0.38
CA PHE A 142 -11.42 1.22 0.16
C PHE A 142 -11.84 1.08 -1.31
N ALA A 143 -10.97 1.45 -2.25
CA ALA A 143 -11.28 1.43 -3.69
C ALA A 143 -11.65 0.03 -4.20
N GLU A 144 -11.03 -1.03 -3.69
CA GLU A 144 -11.31 -2.42 -4.09
C GLU A 144 -12.69 -2.94 -3.66
N ARG A 145 -13.39 -2.19 -2.76
CA ARG A 145 -14.76 -2.52 -2.31
C ARG A 145 -15.84 -2.05 -3.28
N ARG A 146 -15.46 -1.30 -4.33
CA ARG A 146 -16.41 -0.74 -5.30
C ARG A 146 -17.06 -1.82 -6.15
N LYS A 147 -18.21 -1.46 -6.70
CA LYS A 147 -18.96 -2.32 -7.62
C LYS A 147 -18.11 -2.79 -8.79
N GLY A 148 -18.13 -4.08 -9.06
CA GLY A 148 -17.30 -4.74 -10.07
C GLY A 148 -15.89 -5.10 -9.58
N GLY A 149 -15.52 -4.75 -8.33
CA GLY A 149 -14.21 -5.06 -7.75
C GLY A 149 -13.05 -4.30 -8.38
N GLU A 150 -11.83 -4.84 -8.26
CA GLU A 150 -10.66 -4.20 -8.84
C GLU A 150 -10.51 -4.49 -10.34
N SER A 151 -10.52 -3.42 -11.14
CA SER A 151 -10.47 -3.47 -12.60
C SER A 151 -9.07 -3.27 -13.19
N GLY A 152 -8.09 -2.92 -12.35
CA GLY A 152 -6.75 -2.48 -12.76
C GLY A 152 -6.71 -0.97 -13.01
N VAL A 153 -5.49 -0.45 -13.10
CA VAL A 153 -5.20 1.00 -13.26
C VAL A 153 -4.87 1.31 -14.72
N LYS A 154 -5.63 2.23 -15.30
CA LYS A 154 -5.48 2.72 -16.68
C LYS A 154 -4.33 3.71 -16.81
N ALA A 155 -4.27 4.66 -15.87
CA ALA A 155 -3.27 5.72 -15.91
C ALA A 155 -3.01 6.29 -14.52
N VAL A 156 -1.84 6.91 -14.37
CA VAL A 156 -1.45 7.61 -13.14
C VAL A 156 -0.79 8.96 -13.45
N GLN A 157 -0.91 9.89 -12.51
CA GLN A 157 -0.15 11.14 -12.55
C GLN A 157 0.20 11.59 -11.13
N LEU A 158 1.46 11.97 -10.92
CA LEU A 158 1.90 12.60 -9.68
C LEU A 158 2.07 14.09 -9.92
N LEU A 159 1.35 14.90 -9.12
CA LEU A 159 1.41 16.36 -9.13
C LEU A 159 2.04 16.86 -7.84
N THR A 160 2.76 17.97 -7.90
CA THR A 160 3.36 18.63 -6.73
C THR A 160 3.03 20.13 -6.71
N ASP A 161 3.15 20.70 -5.53
CA ASP A 161 3.05 22.14 -5.28
C ASP A 161 1.74 22.75 -5.83
N GLU A 162 1.77 23.82 -6.60
CA GLU A 162 0.59 24.51 -7.14
C GLU A 162 -0.28 23.63 -8.04
N ALA A 163 0.34 22.68 -8.76
CA ALA A 163 -0.38 21.76 -9.63
C ALA A 163 -1.38 20.87 -8.87
N VAL A 164 -1.12 20.60 -7.58
CA VAL A 164 -2.05 19.87 -6.69
C VAL A 164 -3.37 20.62 -6.58
N TRP A 165 -3.32 21.90 -6.29
CA TRP A 165 -4.50 22.74 -6.07
C TRP A 165 -5.24 23.05 -7.36
N LYS A 166 -4.50 23.32 -8.43
CA LYS A 166 -5.06 23.49 -9.77
C LYS A 166 -5.87 22.25 -10.20
N ALA A 167 -5.37 21.04 -9.94
CA ALA A 167 -6.09 19.80 -10.23
C ALA A 167 -7.41 19.68 -9.45
N ALA A 168 -7.48 20.22 -8.22
CA ALA A 168 -8.73 20.30 -7.47
C ALA A 168 -9.73 21.25 -8.10
N ASP A 169 -9.26 22.43 -8.52
CA ASP A 169 -10.10 23.46 -9.16
C ASP A 169 -10.64 22.97 -10.52
N GLU A 170 -9.89 22.11 -11.20
CA GLU A 170 -10.29 21.40 -12.42
C GLU A 170 -11.21 20.19 -12.15
N GLY A 171 -11.53 19.89 -10.88
CA GLY A 171 -12.39 18.76 -10.49
C GLY A 171 -11.75 17.38 -10.66
N ARG A 172 -10.43 17.31 -10.71
CA ARG A 172 -9.68 16.03 -10.83
C ARG A 172 -9.60 15.28 -9.51
N TRP A 173 -9.80 15.95 -8.39
CA TRP A 173 -10.01 15.38 -7.06
C TRP A 173 -10.89 16.31 -6.22
N SER A 174 -11.55 15.77 -5.18
CA SER A 174 -12.62 16.46 -4.45
C SER A 174 -12.12 17.19 -3.19
N ARG A 175 -12.20 18.52 -3.16
CA ARG A 175 -12.01 19.33 -1.93
C ARG A 175 -13.03 18.97 -0.84
N LYS A 176 -14.24 18.49 -1.20
CA LYS A 176 -15.25 18.03 -0.25
C LYS A 176 -14.79 16.77 0.48
N LEU A 177 -14.17 15.84 -0.24
CA LEU A 177 -13.57 14.64 0.37
C LEU A 177 -12.38 15.00 1.26
N LEU A 178 -11.52 15.93 0.82
CA LEU A 178 -10.41 16.40 1.65
C LEU A 178 -10.90 16.98 2.98
N LYS A 179 -11.92 17.85 2.94
CA LYS A 179 -12.53 18.42 4.17
C LYS A 179 -13.08 17.33 5.08
N ALA A 180 -13.75 16.33 4.53
CA ALA A 180 -14.30 15.21 5.29
C ALA A 180 -13.18 14.33 5.90
N ALA A 181 -12.10 14.06 5.16
CA ALA A 181 -10.95 13.33 5.69
C ALA A 181 -10.28 14.10 6.84
N LEU A 182 -9.93 15.37 6.62
CA LEU A 182 -9.26 16.20 7.64
C LEU A 182 -10.07 16.36 8.92
N SER A 183 -11.41 16.28 8.87
CA SER A 183 -12.26 16.34 10.07
C SER A 183 -12.09 15.13 11.00
N ARG A 184 -11.41 14.07 10.57
CA ARG A 184 -11.15 12.85 11.35
C ARG A 184 -9.76 12.86 12.01
N GLY A 185 -8.85 13.69 11.52
CA GLY A 185 -7.48 13.75 12.05
C GLY A 185 -7.45 14.37 13.46
N LYS A 186 -6.66 13.77 14.33
CA LYS A 186 -6.38 14.27 15.69
C LYS A 186 -5.28 15.33 15.69
N HIS A 187 -4.34 15.22 14.76
CA HIS A 187 -3.15 16.07 14.64
C HIS A 187 -3.17 16.83 13.32
N VAL A 188 -4.25 17.59 13.07
CA VAL A 188 -4.37 18.46 11.89
C VAL A 188 -3.96 19.89 12.27
N THR A 189 -2.94 20.42 11.63
CA THR A 189 -2.47 21.79 11.86
C THR A 189 -3.58 22.80 11.50
N PRO A 190 -3.96 23.72 12.41
CA PRO A 190 -4.98 24.73 12.12
C PRO A 190 -4.59 25.66 10.95
N GLY A 191 -5.59 26.23 10.29
CA GLY A 191 -5.44 27.20 9.18
C GLY A 191 -5.68 26.60 7.79
N PRO A 192 -5.65 27.42 6.73
CA PRO A 192 -5.89 26.97 5.35
C PRO A 192 -4.94 25.86 4.94
N VAL A 193 -5.45 24.87 4.19
CA VAL A 193 -4.66 23.69 3.81
C VAL A 193 -3.52 24.06 2.86
N GLU A 194 -3.76 24.98 1.95
CA GLU A 194 -2.77 25.46 0.97
C GLU A 194 -1.57 26.15 1.61
N GLU A 195 -1.80 26.85 2.72
CA GLU A 195 -0.74 27.55 3.47
C GLU A 195 0.07 26.61 4.37
N LYS A 196 -0.59 25.57 4.92
CA LYS A 196 0.00 24.67 5.90
C LYS A 196 0.68 23.46 5.30
N ALA A 197 0.20 22.99 4.14
CA ALA A 197 0.81 21.87 3.43
C ALA A 197 2.17 22.28 2.85
N LYS A 198 3.22 21.65 3.34
CA LYS A 198 4.58 21.82 2.83
C LYS A 198 4.84 20.78 1.75
N ARG A 199 5.25 21.23 0.55
CA ARG A 199 5.50 20.35 -0.61
C ARG A 199 4.33 19.35 -0.84
N PRO A 200 3.12 19.86 -1.09
CA PRO A 200 1.96 19.00 -1.30
C PRO A 200 2.15 18.10 -2.52
N VAL A 201 1.60 16.88 -2.43
CA VAL A 201 1.64 15.88 -3.50
C VAL A 201 0.23 15.37 -3.74
N ALA A 202 -0.16 15.19 -5.02
CA ALA A 202 -1.37 14.47 -5.40
C ALA A 202 -1.02 13.30 -6.33
N CYS A 203 -1.34 12.10 -5.89
CA CYS A 203 -1.27 10.88 -6.69
C CYS A 203 -2.65 10.64 -7.30
N LEU A 204 -2.83 10.96 -8.56
CA LEU A 204 -4.06 10.72 -9.30
C LEU A 204 -4.01 9.31 -9.90
N VAL A 205 -5.05 8.52 -9.67
CA VAL A 205 -5.16 7.14 -10.14
C VAL A 205 -6.47 7.00 -10.92
N GLU A 206 -6.37 6.66 -12.19
CA GLU A 206 -7.50 6.38 -13.08
C GLU A 206 -7.61 4.88 -13.28
N TYR A 207 -8.74 4.29 -12.89
CA TYR A 207 -8.98 2.86 -13.03
C TYR A 207 -9.62 2.53 -14.38
N ASN A 208 -9.51 1.27 -14.82
CA ASN A 208 -10.04 0.84 -16.11
C ASN A 208 -11.57 0.95 -16.24
N ASP A 209 -12.30 0.91 -15.14
CA ASP A 209 -13.76 1.06 -15.06
C ASP A 209 -14.23 2.54 -15.01
N GLY A 210 -13.28 3.48 -15.09
CA GLY A 210 -13.56 4.91 -15.01
C GLY A 210 -13.63 5.45 -13.58
N PHE A 211 -13.47 4.60 -12.56
CA PHE A 211 -13.35 5.06 -11.17
C PHE A 211 -12.09 5.90 -10.98
N ARG A 212 -12.15 6.89 -10.07
CA ARG A 212 -11.02 7.78 -9.77
C ARG A 212 -10.65 7.71 -8.30
N GLY A 213 -9.36 7.55 -8.06
CA GLY A 213 -8.77 7.64 -6.74
C GLY A 213 -7.75 8.76 -6.66
N CYS A 214 -7.65 9.40 -5.50
CA CYS A 214 -6.61 10.38 -5.24
C CYS A 214 -5.97 10.15 -3.87
N ALA A 215 -4.64 10.13 -3.82
CA ALA A 215 -3.90 10.09 -2.57
C ALA A 215 -3.09 11.38 -2.40
N LEU A 216 -3.38 12.13 -1.33
CA LEU A 216 -2.79 13.43 -1.04
C LEU A 216 -1.73 13.34 0.06
N GLY A 217 -0.50 13.73 -0.24
CA GLY A 217 0.56 13.96 0.73
C GLY A 217 0.57 15.43 1.15
N LEU A 218 0.18 15.72 2.40
CA LEU A 218 0.03 17.09 2.91
C LEU A 218 0.90 17.30 4.18
N GLY A 219 2.20 17.03 4.06
CA GLY A 219 3.16 17.21 5.14
C GLY A 219 3.12 18.64 5.72
N GLY A 220 3.17 18.75 7.03
CA GLY A 220 2.98 20.04 7.77
C GLY A 220 1.52 20.35 8.07
N LYS A 221 0.57 19.83 7.27
CA LYS A 221 -0.87 19.94 7.55
C LYS A 221 -1.38 18.76 8.38
N VAL A 222 -0.97 17.55 8.04
CA VAL A 222 -1.36 16.31 8.71
C VAL A 222 -0.19 15.31 8.70
N SER A 223 -0.12 14.47 9.72
CA SER A 223 0.85 13.36 9.82
C SER A 223 0.20 11.99 9.87
N GLU A 224 -1.12 11.94 10.04
CA GLU A 224 -1.93 10.72 10.14
C GLU A 224 -2.38 10.26 8.75
N TYR A 225 -2.86 9.01 8.66
CA TYR A 225 -3.51 8.49 7.46
C TYR A 225 -5.02 8.58 7.59
N LEU A 226 -5.64 9.31 6.67
CA LEU A 226 -7.07 9.59 6.66
C LEU A 226 -7.67 9.13 5.34
N ALA A 227 -8.94 8.71 5.35
CA ALA A 227 -9.65 8.38 4.13
C ALA A 227 -11.04 9.03 4.10
N ALA A 228 -11.49 9.40 2.93
CA ALA A 228 -12.86 9.82 2.68
C ALA A 228 -13.37 9.18 1.38
N VAL A 229 -14.63 8.78 1.40
CA VAL A 229 -15.27 8.03 0.32
C VAL A 229 -16.58 8.71 -0.06
N LYS A 230 -16.83 8.86 -1.36
CA LYS A 230 -18.12 9.25 -1.91
C LYS A 230 -18.89 8.03 -2.38
N ILE A 231 -20.08 7.85 -1.83
CA ILE A 231 -21.05 6.81 -2.24
C ILE A 231 -22.13 7.48 -3.09
N LYS A 232 -22.53 6.88 -4.18
CA LYS A 232 -23.45 7.45 -5.17
C LYS A 232 -24.77 7.94 -4.59
N ALA A 233 -25.37 7.18 -3.69
CA ALA A 233 -26.67 7.50 -3.09
C ALA A 233 -26.58 8.42 -1.87
N GLU A 234 -25.38 8.83 -1.41
CA GLU A 234 -25.18 9.59 -0.19
C GLU A 234 -24.82 11.06 -0.46
N LEU A 235 -25.51 11.96 0.25
CA LEU A 235 -25.27 13.41 0.13
C LEU A 235 -23.94 13.84 0.76
N ALA A 236 -23.52 13.18 1.83
CA ALA A 236 -22.30 13.48 2.57
C ALA A 236 -21.26 12.37 2.41
N PRO A 237 -19.97 12.71 2.27
CA PRO A 237 -18.90 11.71 2.28
C PRO A 237 -18.83 10.98 3.63
N ARG A 238 -18.50 9.70 3.60
CA ARG A 238 -18.03 8.98 4.79
C ARG A 238 -16.51 9.10 4.91
N SER A 239 -16.00 9.18 6.13
CA SER A 239 -14.58 9.38 6.36
C SER A 239 -14.11 8.74 7.66
N THR A 240 -12.83 8.39 7.71
CA THR A 240 -12.19 7.73 8.86
C THR A 240 -10.72 8.12 8.99
N LEU A 241 -10.22 8.02 10.20
CA LEU A 241 -8.80 7.98 10.52
C LEU A 241 -8.34 6.51 10.53
N CYS A 242 -7.37 6.14 9.70
CA CYS A 242 -6.63 4.89 9.83
C CYS A 242 -5.66 5.04 11.01
N TYR A 243 -6.14 4.71 12.20
CA TYR A 243 -5.42 4.97 13.44
C TYR A 243 -4.30 3.95 13.65
N ILE A 244 -3.10 4.46 13.79
CA ILE A 244 -1.88 3.68 14.04
C ILE A 244 -1.45 3.94 15.48
N PRO A 245 -1.72 3.02 16.43
CA PRO A 245 -1.25 3.15 17.80
C PRO A 245 0.28 2.99 17.82
N ILE A 246 1.00 4.00 18.35
CA ILE A 246 2.47 4.00 18.41
C ILE A 246 2.99 3.32 19.69
N GLU A 247 2.13 3.22 20.69
CA GLU A 247 2.50 2.69 22.00
C GLU A 247 2.78 1.18 21.92
N ASN A 248 3.93 0.76 22.46
CA ASN A 248 4.34 -0.65 22.53
C ASN A 248 4.37 -1.40 21.18
N SER A 249 4.60 -0.71 20.08
CA SER A 249 4.57 -1.28 18.72
C SER A 249 3.24 -1.91 18.31
N ASN A 250 2.14 -1.56 18.96
CA ASN A 250 0.79 -2.08 18.68
C ASN A 250 0.30 -1.78 17.26
N ASN A 251 0.96 -0.86 16.55
CA ASN A 251 0.72 -0.58 15.14
C ASN A 251 0.97 -1.79 14.22
N PHE A 252 1.77 -2.77 14.64
CA PHE A 252 2.04 -3.97 13.86
C PHE A 252 1.17 -5.16 14.26
N SER A 253 0.51 -5.14 15.42
CA SER A 253 -0.25 -6.30 15.92
C SER A 253 -1.29 -6.82 14.92
N PRO A 254 -2.15 -5.99 14.28
CA PRO A 254 -3.11 -6.50 13.29
C PRO A 254 -2.44 -7.15 12.07
N LEU A 255 -1.30 -6.61 11.64
CA LEU A 255 -0.54 -7.18 10.54
C LEU A 255 0.11 -8.51 10.94
N VAL A 256 0.67 -8.59 12.14
CA VAL A 256 1.25 -9.81 12.69
C VAL A 256 0.19 -10.91 12.83
N ASP A 257 -1.02 -10.58 13.26
CA ASP A 257 -2.15 -11.52 13.31
C ASP A 257 -2.52 -12.05 11.91
N SER A 258 -2.55 -11.17 10.90
CA SER A 258 -2.77 -11.57 9.50
C SER A 258 -1.67 -12.51 8.99
N ILE A 259 -0.41 -12.20 9.28
CA ILE A 259 0.74 -13.04 8.94
C ILE A 259 0.64 -14.38 9.67
N GLY A 260 0.26 -14.38 10.95
CA GLY A 260 0.06 -15.58 11.75
C GLY A 260 -1.01 -16.51 11.15
N ARG A 261 -2.12 -15.97 10.67
CA ARG A 261 -3.15 -16.73 9.95
C ARG A 261 -2.60 -17.37 8.67
N MET A 262 -1.83 -16.62 7.89
CA MET A 262 -1.19 -17.16 6.69
C MET A 262 -0.24 -18.32 7.02
N PHE A 263 0.60 -18.18 8.04
CA PHE A 263 1.58 -19.22 8.41
C PHE A 263 0.94 -20.46 9.02
N ASN A 264 -0.07 -20.28 9.87
CA ASN A 264 -0.68 -21.37 10.61
C ASN A 264 -1.83 -22.05 9.87
N LEU A 265 -2.59 -21.30 9.06
CA LEU A 265 -3.82 -21.77 8.43
C LEU A 265 -3.73 -21.81 6.89
N GLY A 266 -2.69 -21.22 6.30
CA GLY A 266 -2.57 -21.05 4.84
C GLY A 266 -3.57 -20.07 4.24
N THR A 267 -4.30 -19.30 5.06
CA THR A 267 -5.32 -18.33 4.61
C THR A 267 -4.72 -16.95 4.44
N LEU A 268 -5.14 -16.24 3.39
CA LEU A 268 -4.72 -14.87 3.10
C LEU A 268 -5.87 -13.92 3.45
N ASP A 269 -5.62 -12.96 4.33
CA ASP A 269 -6.62 -11.96 4.73
C ASP A 269 -6.96 -11.00 3.58
N TYR A 270 -6.02 -10.78 2.68
CA TYR A 270 -6.22 -10.01 1.46
C TYR A 270 -5.33 -10.54 0.33
N PRO A 271 -5.76 -10.36 -0.92
CA PRO A 271 -5.02 -10.87 -2.07
C PRO A 271 -3.72 -10.11 -2.26
N VAL A 272 -2.66 -10.83 -2.58
CA VAL A 272 -1.32 -10.27 -2.86
C VAL A 272 -1.34 -9.33 -4.08
N GLU A 273 -2.32 -9.47 -4.94
CA GLU A 273 -2.59 -8.62 -6.10
C GLU A 273 -2.83 -7.16 -5.70
N ARG A 274 -3.38 -6.89 -4.49
CA ARG A 274 -3.48 -5.53 -3.94
C ARG A 274 -2.11 -4.87 -3.87
N THR A 275 -1.14 -5.56 -3.28
CA THR A 275 0.22 -5.02 -3.13
C THR A 275 0.98 -4.99 -4.45
N LEU A 276 0.72 -5.93 -5.36
CA LEU A 276 1.27 -5.87 -6.71
C LEU A 276 0.79 -4.61 -7.44
N LEU A 277 -0.52 -4.32 -7.41
CA LEU A 277 -1.10 -3.14 -8.03
C LEU A 277 -0.52 -1.86 -7.43
N THR A 278 -0.55 -1.72 -6.10
CA THR A 278 -0.01 -0.53 -5.42
C THR A 278 1.49 -0.35 -5.62
N SER A 279 2.28 -1.44 -5.70
CA SER A 279 3.70 -1.39 -6.06
C SER A 279 3.92 -0.82 -7.47
N GLY A 280 3.11 -1.27 -8.44
CA GLY A 280 3.15 -0.75 -9.80
C GLY A 280 2.74 0.71 -9.87
N VAL A 281 1.65 1.09 -9.19
CA VAL A 281 1.19 2.48 -9.13
C VAL A 281 2.28 3.38 -8.56
N VAL A 282 2.95 3.01 -7.46
CA VAL A 282 4.10 3.77 -6.93
C VAL A 282 5.20 3.93 -7.97
N ALA A 283 5.60 2.85 -8.63
CA ALA A 283 6.68 2.90 -9.61
C ALA A 283 6.37 3.88 -10.75
N PHE A 284 5.16 3.85 -11.31
CA PHE A 284 4.76 4.75 -12.39
C PHE A 284 4.46 6.17 -11.93
N LEU A 285 4.02 6.40 -10.70
CA LEU A 285 3.92 7.74 -10.12
C LEU A 285 5.30 8.40 -9.98
N MET A 286 6.31 7.63 -9.56
CA MET A 286 7.69 8.14 -9.51
C MET A 286 8.24 8.42 -10.92
N ASP A 287 7.85 7.64 -11.93
CA ASP A 287 8.15 7.93 -13.34
C ASP A 287 7.44 9.21 -13.82
N SER A 288 6.16 9.40 -13.46
CA SER A 288 5.41 10.62 -13.75
C SER A 288 6.12 11.86 -13.20
N TRP A 289 6.47 11.82 -11.93
CA TRP A 289 7.19 12.92 -11.26
C TRP A 289 8.54 13.22 -11.94
N TYR A 290 9.35 12.19 -12.16
CA TYR A 290 10.69 12.32 -12.75
C TYR A 290 10.65 12.92 -14.16
N ARG A 291 9.59 12.64 -14.93
CA ARG A 291 9.38 13.18 -16.28
C ARG A 291 8.68 14.54 -16.31
N GLY A 292 8.56 15.25 -15.17
CA GLY A 292 7.91 16.55 -15.09
C GLY A 292 6.40 16.47 -14.89
N GLN A 293 5.94 15.53 -14.08
CA GLN A 293 4.52 15.37 -13.70
C GLN A 293 3.60 14.97 -14.87
N VAL A 294 4.12 14.22 -15.84
CA VAL A 294 3.35 13.78 -17.00
C VAL A 294 2.33 12.71 -16.62
N HIS A 295 1.20 12.73 -17.32
CA HIS A 295 0.23 11.63 -17.28
C HIS A 295 0.84 10.38 -17.93
N ILE A 296 0.76 9.24 -17.27
CA ILE A 296 1.33 7.96 -17.74
C ILE A 296 0.23 6.92 -17.87
N GLU A 297 0.01 6.39 -19.06
CA GLU A 297 -0.81 5.21 -19.28
C GLU A 297 -0.10 3.94 -18.77
N THR A 298 -0.85 3.08 -18.09
CA THR A 298 -0.32 1.90 -17.40
C THR A 298 -1.01 0.60 -17.82
N PRO A 299 -1.01 0.22 -19.11
CA PRO A 299 -1.68 -0.99 -19.59
C PRO A 299 -1.17 -2.27 -18.91
N MET A 300 0.07 -2.27 -18.40
CA MET A 300 0.64 -3.36 -17.62
C MET A 300 0.02 -3.50 -16.22
N LEU A 301 -0.69 -2.50 -15.72
CA LEU A 301 -1.42 -2.55 -14.45
C LEU A 301 -2.89 -3.02 -14.63
N ASN A 302 -3.20 -3.76 -15.67
CA ASN A 302 -4.48 -4.45 -15.82
C ASN A 302 -4.54 -5.66 -14.86
N ILE A 303 -4.47 -5.36 -13.57
CA ILE A 303 -4.47 -6.35 -12.48
C ILE A 303 -5.86 -6.37 -11.89
N ARG A 304 -6.60 -7.46 -12.14
CA ARG A 304 -7.95 -7.64 -11.64
C ARG A 304 -7.94 -8.59 -10.47
N TYR A 305 -8.66 -8.24 -9.42
CA TYR A 305 -8.90 -9.11 -8.28
C TYR A 305 -10.19 -8.73 -7.56
N ARG A 306 -10.69 -9.63 -6.75
CA ARG A 306 -11.79 -9.35 -5.83
C ARG A 306 -11.20 -9.05 -4.44
N GLY A 307 -11.62 -7.98 -3.82
CA GLY A 307 -11.30 -7.69 -2.42
C GLY A 307 -11.81 -8.80 -1.49
N PRO A 308 -11.27 -8.94 -0.29
CA PRO A 308 -11.72 -9.94 0.66
C PRO A 308 -13.15 -9.62 1.15
N GLU A 309 -13.94 -10.65 1.47
CA GLU A 309 -15.28 -10.44 2.04
C GLU A 309 -15.23 -9.60 3.33
N ASN A 310 -14.30 -9.93 4.22
CA ASN A 310 -13.98 -9.14 5.40
C ASN A 310 -12.75 -8.28 5.13
N SER A 311 -12.77 -7.02 5.53
CA SER A 311 -11.61 -6.12 5.35
C SER A 311 -10.44 -6.42 6.28
N TYR A 312 -10.65 -7.25 7.30
CA TYR A 312 -9.66 -7.63 8.31
C TYR A 312 -8.96 -6.46 9.01
N TYR A 313 -9.55 -5.26 9.01
CA TYR A 313 -9.02 -4.18 9.83
C TYR A 313 -9.29 -4.44 11.31
N ALA A 314 -8.41 -3.92 12.17
CA ALA A 314 -8.53 -4.13 13.60
C ALA A 314 -9.70 -3.35 14.21
N HIS A 315 -10.41 -4.00 15.15
CA HIS A 315 -11.54 -3.44 15.88
C HIS A 315 -11.19 -3.19 17.36
N GLY A 316 -11.98 -2.38 18.06
CA GLY A 316 -12.03 -2.40 19.52
C GLY A 316 -11.10 -1.47 20.28
N LEU A 317 -10.30 -0.63 19.63
CA LEU A 317 -9.70 0.52 20.32
C LEU A 317 -10.68 1.68 20.24
N GLY A 318 -11.51 1.83 21.24
CA GLY A 318 -12.64 2.76 21.37
C GLY A 318 -12.59 4.07 20.57
N SER A 319 -13.76 4.53 20.19
CA SER A 319 -14.06 5.80 19.51
C SER A 319 -13.40 7.01 20.14
#